data_8ccfa2fce868c78c276d169f01b90580
#
_entry.id   8ccfa2fce868c78c276d169f01b90580
#
_cell.length_a   1.000
_cell.length_b   1.000
_cell.length_c   1.000
_cell.angle_alpha   90.00
_cell.angle_beta   90.00
_cell.angle_gamma   90.00
#
_symmetry.space_group_name_H-M   'P 1'
#
loop_
_entity.id
_entity.type
_entity.pdbx_description
1 polymer ?
#
loop_
_entity_poly.entity_id
_entity_poly.type
_entity_poly.pdbx_seq_one_letter_code
_entity_poly.pdbx_strand_id
1 'polypeptide(L)'
;IPRDPALMGFVRNLFHRFTWHEYLPMVRVIRLQPLVNKLLPELSRRIQAVGAKGTVRLRLPSGTIGLRASGDEVTRDANALPEVAITQAQFLGLVFGLVGAEELPEPVPSQTRALLNVMFPRQPAIYWAWDGF
;
A
#
# COMPACT_ATOMS: atom_id res chain seq x y z
N ILE A 1 6.92 15.98 -7.07
CA ILE A 1 6.32 14.66 -7.26
C ILE A 1 5.01 14.85 -7.98
N PRO A 2 4.83 14.18 -9.10
CA PRO A 2 3.57 14.26 -9.81
C PRO A 2 2.44 13.69 -8.95
N ARG A 3 1.35 14.39 -8.90
CA ARG A 3 0.16 13.92 -8.21
C ARG A 3 -0.54 12.91 -9.10
N ASP A 4 -0.91 11.82 -8.52
CA ASP A 4 -1.72 10.83 -9.19
C ASP A 4 -3.20 11.13 -8.90
N PRO A 5 -3.99 11.55 -9.89
CA PRO A 5 -5.39 11.89 -9.65
C PRO A 5 -6.21 10.70 -9.12
N ALA A 6 -5.91 9.50 -9.59
CA ALA A 6 -6.62 8.31 -9.14
C ALA A 6 -6.32 8.02 -7.66
N LEU A 7 -5.06 8.11 -7.27
CA LEU A 7 -4.66 7.90 -5.90
C LEU A 7 -5.21 8.98 -4.98
N MET A 8 -5.17 10.23 -5.42
CA MET A 8 -5.72 11.34 -4.65
C MET A 8 -7.23 11.21 -4.44
N GLY A 9 -7.95 10.78 -5.48
CA GLY A 9 -9.38 10.51 -5.36
C GLY A 9 -9.65 9.40 -4.36
N PHE A 10 -8.85 8.34 -4.41
CA PHE A 10 -8.95 7.24 -3.46
C PHE A 10 -8.71 7.72 -2.02
N VAL A 11 -7.65 8.47 -1.80
CA VAL A 11 -7.32 8.99 -0.46
C VAL A 11 -8.44 9.88 0.07
N ARG A 12 -8.97 10.77 -0.76
CA ARG A 12 -10.08 11.63 -0.35
C ARG A 12 -11.30 10.81 0.06
N ASN A 13 -11.66 9.81 -0.73
CA ASN A 13 -12.78 8.94 -0.40
C ASN A 13 -12.54 8.20 0.91
N LEU A 14 -11.33 7.75 1.13
CA LEU A 14 -10.97 7.07 2.36
C LEU A 14 -11.17 7.99 3.57
N PHE A 15 -10.69 9.22 3.48
CA PHE A 15 -10.81 10.17 4.58
C PHE A 15 -12.23 10.64 4.79
N HIS A 16 -13.05 10.74 3.75
CA HIS A 16 -14.46 11.06 3.91
C HIS A 16 -15.23 9.97 4.64
N ARG A 17 -14.81 8.73 4.50
CA ARG A 17 -15.47 7.61 5.16
C ARG A 17 -15.07 7.45 6.61
N PHE A 18 -13.92 8.00 6.99
CA PHE A 18 -13.44 7.99 8.36
C PHE A 18 -13.70 9.37 8.95
N THR A 19 -14.41 9.40 10.05
CA THR A 19 -14.57 10.65 10.78
C THR A 19 -13.20 11.18 11.15
N TRP A 20 -12.94 12.40 10.75
CA TRP A 20 -11.69 13.05 11.08
C TRP A 20 -11.55 13.22 12.57
N HIS A 21 -10.84 12.35 13.13
CA HIS A 21 -10.27 12.62 14.42
C HIS A 21 -8.83 12.91 14.11
N GLU A 22 -8.37 13.96 14.49
CA GLU A 22 -7.10 14.61 14.32
C GLU A 22 -5.86 13.72 14.15
N TYR A 23 -5.92 12.39 14.28
CA TYR A 23 -4.75 11.53 14.26
C TYR A 23 -4.85 10.42 13.22
N LEU A 24 -3.94 10.46 12.23
CA LEU A 24 -3.77 9.36 11.29
C LEU A 24 -3.59 8.01 11.99
N PRO A 25 -2.82 7.90 13.09
CA PRO A 25 -2.69 6.60 13.76
C PRO A 25 -4.00 6.01 14.27
N MET A 26 -5.04 6.81 14.34
CA MET A 26 -6.36 6.35 14.76
C MET A 26 -7.19 5.78 13.62
N VAL A 27 -6.74 5.94 12.38
CA VAL A 27 -7.43 5.41 11.22
C VAL A 27 -7.32 3.89 11.22
N ARG A 28 -8.44 3.21 11.01
CA ARG A 28 -8.49 1.74 10.94
C ARG A 28 -8.83 1.28 9.54
N VAL A 29 -8.26 0.15 9.14
CA VAL A 29 -8.70 -0.55 7.97
C VAL A 29 -9.90 -1.39 8.37
N ILE A 30 -11.11 -0.88 8.10
CA ILE A 30 -12.35 -1.57 8.48
C ILE A 30 -12.62 -2.73 7.54
N ARG A 31 -12.34 -2.53 6.24
CA ARG A 31 -12.55 -3.54 5.22
C ARG A 31 -11.29 -3.68 4.38
N LEU A 32 -10.45 -4.61 4.79
CA LEU A 32 -9.15 -4.81 4.17
C LEU A 32 -9.28 -5.27 2.71
N GLN A 33 -10.12 -6.28 2.45
CA GLN A 33 -10.19 -6.86 1.11
C GLN A 33 -10.74 -5.87 0.06
N PRO A 34 -11.84 -5.14 0.32
CA PRO A 34 -12.27 -4.12 -0.61
C PRO A 34 -11.26 -2.99 -0.81
N LEU A 35 -10.53 -2.62 0.23
CA LEU A 35 -9.48 -1.62 0.14
C LEU A 35 -8.40 -2.07 -0.83
N VAL A 36 -7.92 -3.29 -0.66
CA VAL A 36 -6.89 -3.84 -1.55
C VAL A 36 -7.39 -3.91 -2.99
N ASN A 37 -8.63 -4.35 -3.20
CA ASN A 37 -9.20 -4.42 -4.54
C ASN A 37 -9.23 -3.05 -5.22
N LYS A 38 -9.49 -1.99 -4.47
CA LYS A 38 -9.45 -0.62 -5.00
C LYS A 38 -8.03 -0.15 -5.31
N LEU A 39 -7.04 -0.68 -4.61
CA LEU A 39 -5.64 -0.33 -4.84
C LEU A 39 -5.06 -1.04 -6.07
N LEU A 40 -5.59 -2.19 -6.46
CA LEU A 40 -5.00 -3.01 -7.51
C LEU A 40 -4.74 -2.24 -8.82
N PRO A 41 -5.67 -1.41 -9.34
CA PRO A 41 -5.39 -0.67 -10.58
C PRO A 41 -4.18 0.26 -10.45
N GLU A 42 -4.04 0.92 -9.31
CA GLU A 42 -2.90 1.81 -9.08
C GLU A 42 -1.60 1.04 -8.92
N LEU A 43 -1.64 -0.07 -8.19
CA LEU A 43 -0.48 -0.94 -8.05
C LEU A 43 -0.04 -1.50 -9.41
N SER A 44 -1.01 -1.90 -10.23
CA SER A 44 -0.75 -2.40 -11.58
C SER A 44 -0.08 -1.33 -12.45
N ARG A 45 -0.55 -0.09 -12.36
CA ARG A 45 0.03 1.02 -13.09
C ARG A 45 1.50 1.24 -12.70
N ARG A 46 1.80 1.17 -11.41
CA ARG A 46 3.18 1.33 -10.92
C ARG A 46 4.08 0.18 -11.35
N ILE A 47 3.57 -1.04 -11.30
CA ILE A 47 4.32 -2.22 -11.76
C ILE A 47 4.57 -2.15 -13.25
N GLN A 48 3.59 -1.76 -14.04
CA GLN A 48 3.73 -1.64 -15.48
C GLN A 48 4.80 -0.61 -15.86
N ALA A 49 4.88 0.48 -15.12
CA ALA A 49 5.87 1.53 -15.40
C ALA A 49 7.31 1.04 -15.25
N VAL A 50 7.55 0.06 -14.39
CA VAL A 50 8.89 -0.47 -14.08
C VAL A 50 9.11 -1.85 -14.68
N GLY A 51 8.04 -2.60 -14.92
CA GLY A 51 8.13 -3.99 -15.37
C GLY A 51 8.56 -4.95 -14.26
N ALA A 52 8.30 -4.61 -13.00
CA ALA A 52 8.70 -5.43 -11.88
C ALA A 52 7.90 -6.72 -11.79
N LYS A 53 8.53 -7.79 -11.32
CA LYS A 53 7.89 -9.09 -11.13
C LYS A 53 8.22 -9.62 -9.74
N GLY A 54 7.27 -10.32 -9.16
CA GLY A 54 7.48 -10.95 -7.88
C GLY A 54 6.18 -11.17 -7.14
N THR A 55 6.28 -11.74 -5.96
CA THR A 55 5.14 -12.05 -5.11
C THR A 55 5.45 -11.66 -3.68
N VAL A 56 4.39 -11.34 -2.92
CA VAL A 56 4.51 -11.06 -1.49
C VAL A 56 3.16 -11.31 -0.84
N ARG A 57 3.20 -11.77 0.40
CA ARG A 57 2.01 -11.90 1.21
C ARG A 57 2.17 -11.05 2.46
N LEU A 58 1.26 -10.13 2.67
CA LEU A 58 1.24 -9.28 3.84
C LEU A 58 0.24 -9.83 4.83
N ARG A 59 0.69 -10.14 6.03
CA ARG A 59 -0.18 -10.65 7.09
C ARG A 59 -0.44 -9.55 8.11
N LEU A 60 -1.71 -9.16 8.20
CA LEU A 60 -2.18 -8.18 9.17
C LEU A 60 -3.10 -8.86 10.18
N PRO A 61 -3.34 -8.25 11.35
CA PRO A 61 -4.32 -8.78 12.30
C PRO A 61 -5.73 -8.93 11.72
N SER A 62 -6.08 -8.07 10.75
CA SER A 62 -7.41 -8.07 10.12
C SER A 62 -7.51 -9.02 8.91
N GLY A 63 -6.43 -9.63 8.49
CA GLY A 63 -6.43 -10.55 7.37
C GLY A 63 -5.12 -10.56 6.61
N THR A 64 -5.08 -11.38 5.56
CA THR A 64 -3.89 -11.58 4.75
C THR A 64 -4.11 -11.10 3.33
N ILE A 65 -3.09 -10.45 2.77
CA ILE A 65 -3.11 -9.95 1.40
C ILE A 65 -1.99 -10.61 0.63
N GLY A 66 -2.32 -11.45 -0.33
CA GLY A 66 -1.34 -12.00 -1.26
C GLY A 66 -1.38 -11.25 -2.57
N LEU A 67 -0.23 -10.81 -3.06
CA LEU A 67 -0.10 -10.03 -4.28
C LEU A 67 0.94 -10.64 -5.20
N ARG A 68 0.63 -10.67 -6.50
CA ARG A 68 1.54 -11.09 -7.54
C ARG A 68 1.69 -9.98 -8.57
N ALA A 69 2.92 -9.58 -8.80
CA ALA A 69 3.27 -8.63 -9.85
C ALA A 69 3.83 -9.42 -11.04
N SER A 70 3.22 -9.24 -12.20
CA SER A 70 3.59 -9.96 -13.43
C SER A 70 4.41 -9.13 -14.41
N GLY A 71 4.76 -7.91 -14.04
CA GLY A 71 5.40 -6.95 -14.93
C GLY A 71 4.42 -6.01 -15.61
N ASP A 72 3.18 -6.43 -15.80
CA ASP A 72 2.12 -5.64 -16.43
C ASP A 72 1.01 -5.27 -15.47
N GLU A 73 0.76 -6.11 -14.48
CA GLU A 73 -0.34 -5.89 -13.54
C GLU A 73 -0.04 -6.53 -12.20
N VAL A 74 -0.85 -6.18 -11.22
CA VAL A 74 -0.84 -6.81 -9.89
C VAL A 74 -2.17 -7.52 -9.71
N THR A 75 -2.11 -8.78 -9.32
CA THR A 75 -3.28 -9.61 -9.05
C THR A 75 -3.20 -10.20 -7.64
N ARG A 76 -4.36 -10.68 -7.15
CA ARG A 76 -4.43 -11.35 -5.86
C ARG A 76 -3.91 -12.77 -6.00
N ASP A 77 -3.08 -13.20 -5.04
CA ASP A 77 -2.53 -14.56 -5.01
C ASP A 77 -2.44 -15.04 -3.56
N ALA A 78 -3.38 -15.87 -3.15
CA ALA A 78 -3.45 -16.36 -1.77
C ALA A 78 -2.23 -17.20 -1.37
N ASN A 79 -1.50 -17.73 -2.34
CA ASN A 79 -0.32 -18.57 -2.10
C ASN A 79 0.99 -17.79 -2.29
N ALA A 80 0.93 -16.49 -2.41
CA ALA A 80 2.13 -15.68 -2.61
C ALA A 80 3.08 -15.81 -1.41
N LEU A 81 4.36 -15.82 -1.72
CA LEU A 81 5.46 -15.86 -0.73
C LEU A 81 6.51 -14.85 -1.13
N PRO A 82 7.33 -14.35 -0.23
CA PRO A 82 7.35 -14.61 1.22
C PRO A 82 6.21 -13.91 1.95
N GLU A 83 5.94 -14.36 3.15
CA GLU A 83 4.99 -13.72 4.04
C GLU A 83 5.71 -12.71 4.93
N VAL A 84 5.14 -11.51 5.03
CA VAL A 84 5.65 -10.45 5.89
C VAL A 84 4.54 -10.03 6.84
N ALA A 85 4.80 -10.14 8.14
CA ALA A 85 3.84 -9.70 9.14
C ALA A 85 3.99 -8.20 9.37
N ILE A 86 2.87 -7.48 9.27
CA ILE A 86 2.85 -6.03 9.49
C ILE A 86 1.63 -5.64 10.31
N THR A 87 1.70 -4.49 10.94
CA THR A 87 0.57 -3.92 11.65
C THR A 87 -0.34 -3.14 10.69
N GLN A 88 -1.56 -2.82 11.14
CA GLN A 88 -2.43 -1.95 10.35
C GLN A 88 -1.80 -0.58 10.14
N ALA A 89 -1.15 -0.03 11.16
CA ALA A 89 -0.48 1.26 11.03
C ALA A 89 0.62 1.23 9.99
N GLN A 90 1.41 0.14 9.95
CA GLN A 90 2.45 -0.03 8.95
C GLN A 90 1.86 -0.14 7.54
N PHE A 91 0.78 -0.90 7.39
CA PHE A 91 0.12 -1.04 6.10
C PHE A 91 -0.41 0.31 5.60
N LEU A 92 -1.10 1.05 6.46
CA LEU A 92 -1.58 2.39 6.10
C LEU A 92 -0.43 3.34 5.78
N GLY A 93 0.67 3.22 6.53
CA GLY A 93 1.88 3.98 6.23
C GLY A 93 2.42 3.69 4.85
N LEU A 94 2.42 2.42 4.44
CA LEU A 94 2.82 2.03 3.08
C LEU A 94 1.86 2.59 2.03
N VAL A 95 0.57 2.46 2.25
CA VAL A 95 -0.46 2.94 1.30
C VAL A 95 -0.34 4.45 1.09
N PHE A 96 -0.14 5.21 2.16
CA PHE A 96 -0.04 6.66 2.08
C PHE A 96 1.36 7.17 1.74
N GLY A 97 2.34 6.28 1.64
CA GLY A 97 3.70 6.68 1.35
C GLY A 97 4.45 7.32 2.52
N LEU A 98 3.96 7.14 3.74
CA LEU A 98 4.59 7.68 4.94
C LEU A 98 5.73 6.79 5.44
N VAL A 99 5.69 5.51 5.08
CA VAL A 99 6.67 4.50 5.49
C VAL A 99 7.15 3.78 4.24
N GLY A 100 8.44 3.56 4.14
CA GLY A 100 9.02 2.72 3.11
C GLY A 100 9.20 1.28 3.58
N ALA A 101 9.41 0.36 2.63
CA ALA A 101 9.56 -1.06 2.96
C ALA A 101 10.78 -1.31 3.85
N GLU A 102 11.81 -0.50 3.75
CA GLU A 102 13.02 -0.62 4.58
C GLU A 102 12.78 -0.26 6.04
N GLU A 103 11.65 0.37 6.35
CA GLU A 103 11.30 0.75 7.72
C GLU A 103 10.49 -0.31 8.45
N LEU A 104 10.17 -1.40 7.76
CA LEU A 104 9.43 -2.50 8.39
C LEU A 104 10.34 -3.23 9.39
N PRO A 105 9.80 -3.62 10.57
CA PRO A 105 10.62 -4.17 11.64
C PRO A 105 11.14 -5.58 11.36
N GLU A 106 10.43 -6.37 10.56
CA GLU A 106 10.86 -7.72 10.25
C GLU A 106 11.81 -7.73 9.06
N PRO A 107 12.77 -8.68 9.03
CA PRO A 107 13.63 -8.84 7.87
C PRO A 107 12.80 -9.14 6.63
N VAL A 108 13.01 -8.36 5.60
CA VAL A 108 12.34 -8.54 4.31
C VAL A 108 13.42 -8.86 3.28
N PRO A 109 13.27 -9.95 2.51
CA PRO A 109 14.21 -10.24 1.43
C PRO A 109 14.38 -9.06 0.49
N SER A 110 15.58 -8.84 -0.02
CA SER A 110 15.86 -7.65 -0.84
C SER A 110 14.98 -7.57 -2.09
N GLN A 111 14.67 -8.70 -2.70
CA GLN A 111 13.76 -8.72 -3.86
C GLN A 111 12.35 -8.29 -3.48
N THR A 112 11.87 -8.76 -2.34
CA THR A 112 10.54 -8.38 -1.83
C THR A 112 10.52 -6.92 -1.44
N ARG A 113 11.58 -6.42 -0.83
CA ARG A 113 11.70 -5.01 -0.48
C ARG A 113 11.64 -4.13 -1.72
N ALA A 114 12.36 -4.51 -2.77
CA ALA A 114 12.32 -3.79 -4.03
C ALA A 114 10.92 -3.78 -4.63
N LEU A 115 10.22 -4.91 -4.59
CA LEU A 115 8.84 -5.00 -5.08
C LEU A 115 7.91 -4.10 -4.29
N LEU A 116 8.01 -4.12 -2.97
CA LEU A 116 7.19 -3.26 -2.11
C LEU A 116 7.47 -1.78 -2.36
N ASN A 117 8.71 -1.42 -2.61
CA ASN A 117 9.06 -0.03 -2.92
C ASN A 117 8.50 0.44 -4.26
N VAL A 118 8.30 -0.45 -5.22
CA VAL A 118 7.63 -0.12 -6.48
C VAL A 118 6.14 0.05 -6.26
N MET A 119 5.51 -0.87 -5.54
CA MET A 119 4.07 -0.84 -5.30
C MET A 119 3.67 0.27 -4.32
N PHE A 120 4.48 0.49 -3.29
CA PHE A 120 4.20 1.44 -2.21
C PHE A 120 5.38 2.39 -2.04
N PRO A 121 5.62 3.30 -3.01
CA PRO A 121 6.74 4.22 -2.92
C PRO A 121 6.53 5.22 -1.78
N ARG A 122 7.61 5.53 -1.09
CA ARG A 122 7.58 6.55 -0.07
C ARG A 122 7.29 7.90 -0.72
N GLN A 123 6.39 8.67 -0.11
CA GLN A 123 6.03 10.00 -0.58
C GLN A 123 6.20 10.99 0.57
N PRO A 124 6.52 12.26 0.28
CA PRO A 124 6.59 13.26 1.32
C PRO A 124 5.27 13.39 2.05
N ALA A 125 5.28 13.24 3.37
CA ALA A 125 4.08 13.31 4.19
C ALA A 125 3.31 14.63 4.01
N ILE A 126 4.04 15.69 3.74
CA ILE A 126 3.44 17.01 3.54
C ILE A 126 2.43 17.04 2.40
N TYR A 127 2.55 16.16 1.42
CA TYR A 127 1.57 16.07 0.33
C TYR A 127 0.19 15.73 0.86
N TRP A 128 0.14 14.83 1.80
CA TRP A 128 -1.14 14.39 2.34
C TRP A 128 -1.79 15.46 3.20
N ALA A 129 -0.97 16.24 3.88
CA ALA A 129 -1.46 17.32 4.74
C ALA A 129 -2.02 18.51 3.93
N TRP A 130 -1.40 18.81 2.79
CA TRP A 130 -1.72 20.02 2.05
C TRP A 130 -2.62 19.82 0.84
N ASP A 131 -2.85 18.59 0.43
CA ASP A 131 -3.63 18.32 -0.78
C ASP A 131 -5.13 18.20 -0.53
N GLY A 132 -5.66 19.06 0.28
CA GLY A 132 -7.08 19.25 0.35
C GLY A 132 -7.81 18.29 1.28
N PHE A 133 -7.16 17.96 2.31
CA PHE A 133 -7.88 17.30 3.40
C PHE A 133 -8.69 18.31 4.17
#